data_a8f03ee5afdeba73d8227cc955730cfd
#
_entry.id   a8f03ee5afdeba73d8227cc955730cfd
#
_cell.length_a   1.000
_cell.length_b   1.000
_cell.length_c   1.000
_cell.angle_alpha   90.00
_cell.angle_beta   90.00
_cell.angle_gamma   90.00
#
_symmetry.space_group_name_H-M   'P 1'
#
loop_
_entity.id
_entity.type
_entity.pdbx_description
1 polymer ?
#
loop_
_entity_poly.entity_id
_entity_poly.type
_entity_poly.pdbx_seq_one_letter_code
_entity_poly.pdbx_strand_id
1 'polypeptide(L)'
;MKRIGILTSGGDCQGLNASIRGVAKSLYEEFGNDVEIYGIKDGYKGLIFGEYKLMKPEDFSGILTLGGTILGTSRQPFKLMRVIDENSVDKVKNMKDNYKKMKLDCLVILGGNGTQKTANLLREEGLNVVSLPKTIDNDVWGTDMTFGFHSSVEIATNVLDCIHTTATSHGRIFCVEIMGHKVGWLPLYAGIAGGADVILLPEIPYDIDKIAKTLDNRIVNGKKFSILAVAEGALSKEEAAMKKKDFKKARAEMKYPSIVYRLADELASRVDNEIRVCVPGHFQRGGSPCAYDRVLSTRFGAAAARLIREKNYGNMVGLVNGKIVPVPLSEVAGKLKTVPVDCEEILAAREIGISFGD
;
A
#
# COMPACT_ATOMS: atom_id res chain seq x y z
N MET A 1 -14.74 13.27 29.59
CA MET A 1 -14.03 13.74 28.38
C MET A 1 -13.15 12.62 27.84
N LYS A 2 -13.37 12.19 26.61
CA LYS A 2 -12.58 11.15 25.89
C LYS A 2 -11.35 11.76 25.26
N ARG A 3 -10.20 11.08 25.32
CA ARG A 3 -8.94 11.53 24.70
C ARG A 3 -8.45 10.51 23.68
N ILE A 4 -8.46 10.90 22.43
CA ILE A 4 -8.14 10.00 21.30
C ILE A 4 -6.89 10.50 20.58
N GLY A 5 -5.86 9.67 20.54
CA GLY A 5 -4.68 9.91 19.71
C GLY A 5 -4.90 9.40 18.28
N ILE A 6 -4.47 10.14 17.28
CA ILE A 6 -4.48 9.69 15.88
C ILE A 6 -3.07 9.83 15.31
N LEU A 7 -2.56 8.77 14.68
CA LEU A 7 -1.29 8.80 13.95
C LEU A 7 -1.37 8.08 12.60
N THR A 8 -0.51 8.53 11.68
CA THR A 8 -0.30 7.94 10.36
C THR A 8 1.13 7.44 10.26
N SER A 9 1.35 6.18 9.86
CA SER A 9 2.69 5.58 9.87
C SER A 9 3.00 4.81 8.58
N GLY A 10 4.27 4.80 8.19
CA GLY A 10 4.78 4.17 6.98
C GLY A 10 4.72 5.09 5.76
N GLY A 11 4.75 4.55 4.55
CA GLY A 11 4.55 5.34 3.32
C GLY A 11 3.17 5.99 3.32
N ASP A 12 3.09 7.22 2.84
CA ASP A 12 1.82 7.90 2.65
C ASP A 12 1.05 7.34 1.45
N CYS A 13 -0.20 7.66 1.37
CA CYS A 13 -1.05 7.44 0.21
C CYS A 13 -2.28 8.34 0.23
N GLN A 14 -3.00 8.35 -0.86
CA GLN A 14 -4.28 9.02 -0.97
C GLN A 14 -5.30 8.43 0.01
N GLY A 15 -6.18 9.25 0.58
CA GLY A 15 -7.22 8.83 1.50
C GLY A 15 -6.87 8.89 3.00
N LEU A 16 -5.59 9.11 3.37
CA LEU A 16 -5.20 9.29 4.77
C LEU A 16 -5.98 10.43 5.45
N ASN A 17 -5.99 11.60 4.84
CA ASN A 17 -6.71 12.75 5.38
C ASN A 17 -8.24 12.52 5.41
N ALA A 18 -8.78 11.85 4.40
CA ALA A 18 -10.19 11.45 4.39
C ALA A 18 -10.54 10.51 5.56
N SER A 19 -9.65 9.56 5.88
CA SER A 19 -9.81 8.66 7.03
C SER A 19 -9.70 9.41 8.36
N ILE A 20 -8.70 10.27 8.53
CA ILE A 20 -8.52 11.12 9.72
C ILE A 20 -9.79 11.97 9.93
N ARG A 21 -10.29 12.59 8.87
CA ARG A 21 -11.55 13.36 8.89
C ARG A 21 -12.74 12.49 9.30
N GLY A 22 -12.84 11.28 8.74
CA GLY A 22 -13.91 10.34 9.07
C GLY A 22 -13.92 9.95 10.55
N VAL A 23 -12.76 9.64 11.12
CA VAL A 23 -12.60 9.37 12.55
C VAL A 23 -13.01 10.58 13.38
N ALA A 24 -12.44 11.74 13.09
CA ALA A 24 -12.66 12.95 13.90
C ALA A 24 -14.12 13.41 13.87
N LYS A 25 -14.72 13.52 12.68
CA LYS A 25 -16.12 13.94 12.56
C LYS A 25 -17.09 12.98 13.25
N SER A 26 -16.86 11.67 13.12
CA SER A 26 -17.70 10.68 13.81
C SER A 26 -17.52 10.72 15.32
N LEU A 27 -16.32 11.01 15.83
CA LEU A 27 -16.11 11.19 17.27
C LEU A 27 -16.79 12.46 17.81
N TYR A 28 -16.72 13.57 17.08
CA TYR A 28 -17.41 14.81 17.47
C TYR A 28 -18.94 14.66 17.40
N GLU A 29 -19.46 13.95 16.42
CA GLU A 29 -20.91 13.67 16.33
C GLU A 29 -21.39 12.80 17.50
N GLU A 30 -20.56 11.84 17.94
CA GLU A 30 -20.92 10.90 19.01
C GLU A 30 -20.75 11.52 20.41
N PHE A 31 -19.68 12.29 20.65
CA PHE A 31 -19.29 12.75 21.97
C PHE A 31 -19.40 14.28 22.14
N GLY A 32 -19.68 15.01 21.05
CA GLY A 32 -19.76 16.47 21.09
C GLY A 32 -18.47 17.10 21.63
N ASN A 33 -18.64 17.94 22.67
CA ASN A 33 -17.51 18.60 23.35
C ASN A 33 -16.78 17.70 24.37
N ASP A 34 -17.26 16.47 24.59
CA ASP A 34 -16.65 15.52 25.53
C ASP A 34 -15.55 14.66 24.89
N VAL A 35 -14.98 15.09 23.76
CA VAL A 35 -13.83 14.46 23.12
C VAL A 35 -12.74 15.45 22.79
N GLU A 36 -11.50 15.09 23.11
CA GLU A 36 -10.26 15.74 22.66
C GLU A 36 -9.52 14.82 21.70
N ILE A 37 -9.09 15.36 20.56
CA ILE A 37 -8.33 14.62 19.56
C ILE A 37 -6.89 15.14 19.52
N TYR A 38 -5.94 14.25 19.71
CA TYR A 38 -4.51 14.50 19.66
C TYR A 38 -3.93 13.98 18.35
N GLY A 39 -3.53 14.87 17.46
CA GLY A 39 -2.78 14.53 16.25
C GLY A 39 -1.31 14.27 16.59
N ILE A 40 -0.85 13.04 16.50
CA ILE A 40 0.53 12.66 16.78
C ILE A 40 1.34 12.86 15.49
N LYS A 41 2.39 13.68 15.56
CA LYS A 41 3.21 14.07 14.42
C LYS A 41 4.14 12.93 13.99
N ASP A 42 4.34 12.78 12.68
CA ASP A 42 5.31 11.85 12.11
C ASP A 42 5.15 10.39 12.59
N GLY A 43 3.91 9.97 12.84
CA GLY A 43 3.56 8.60 13.18
C GLY A 43 4.15 8.12 14.51
N TYR A 44 4.69 6.88 14.50
CA TYR A 44 5.28 6.33 15.73
C TYR A 44 6.47 7.14 16.25
N LYS A 45 7.18 7.88 15.39
CA LYS A 45 8.26 8.77 15.83
C LYS A 45 7.73 9.80 16.83
N GLY A 46 6.64 10.48 16.50
CA GLY A 46 6.01 11.44 17.39
C GLY A 46 5.50 10.81 18.67
N LEU A 47 4.94 9.60 18.63
CA LEU A 47 4.53 8.89 19.83
C LEU A 47 5.73 8.52 20.74
N ILE A 48 6.88 8.14 20.14
CA ILE A 48 8.12 7.85 20.88
C ILE A 48 8.66 9.10 21.59
N PHE A 49 8.65 10.25 20.92
CA PHE A 49 9.26 11.48 21.43
C PHE A 49 8.27 12.46 22.07
N GLY A 50 6.97 12.13 22.10
CA GLY A 50 5.94 12.98 22.70
C GLY A 50 5.59 14.22 21.87
N GLU A 51 5.68 14.10 20.54
CA GLU A 51 5.37 15.17 19.59
C GLU A 51 3.92 15.06 19.10
N TYR A 52 3.06 15.93 19.57
CA TYR A 52 1.64 15.94 19.23
C TYR A 52 1.04 17.36 19.25
N LYS A 53 -0.13 17.51 18.66
CA LYS A 53 -0.94 18.72 18.67
C LYS A 53 -2.36 18.36 19.13
N LEU A 54 -2.92 19.15 20.05
CA LEU A 54 -4.36 19.11 20.30
C LEU A 54 -5.07 19.70 19.07
N MET A 55 -5.89 18.88 18.42
CA MET A 55 -6.59 19.24 17.19
C MET A 55 -7.92 19.90 17.51
N LYS A 56 -8.31 20.84 16.68
CA LYS A 56 -9.62 21.49 16.75
C LYS A 56 -10.54 20.98 15.65
N PRO A 57 -11.87 21.08 15.79
CA PRO A 57 -12.81 20.66 14.72
C PRO A 57 -12.49 21.26 13.34
N GLU A 58 -11.99 22.50 13.31
CA GLU A 58 -11.62 23.23 12.07
C GLU A 58 -10.43 22.57 11.35
N ASP A 59 -9.49 21.95 12.09
CA ASP A 59 -8.33 21.26 11.49
C ASP A 59 -8.75 20.08 10.58
N PHE A 60 -9.97 19.56 10.74
CA PHE A 60 -10.53 18.47 9.94
C PHE A 60 -11.44 18.96 8.80
N SER A 61 -11.58 20.25 8.63
CA SER A 61 -12.33 20.85 7.54
C SER A 61 -11.47 20.93 6.27
N GLY A 62 -12.09 20.72 5.09
CA GLY A 62 -11.40 20.85 3.80
C GLY A 62 -10.38 19.78 3.44
N ILE A 63 -10.11 18.80 4.33
CA ILE A 63 -9.05 17.81 4.10
C ILE A 63 -9.48 16.54 3.36
N LEU A 64 -10.76 16.39 3.01
CA LEU A 64 -11.30 15.19 2.35
C LEU A 64 -10.57 14.86 1.03
N THR A 65 -10.24 15.89 0.28
CA THR A 65 -9.64 15.78 -1.06
C THR A 65 -8.12 15.93 -1.06
N LEU A 66 -7.51 16.21 0.09
CA LEU A 66 -6.07 16.40 0.18
C LEU A 66 -5.34 15.06 0.19
N GLY A 67 -4.33 14.93 -0.68
CA GLY A 67 -3.37 13.82 -0.65
C GLY A 67 -2.39 13.94 0.52
N GLY A 68 -1.55 12.92 0.68
CA GLY A 68 -0.61 12.86 1.80
C GLY A 68 -1.31 12.80 3.16
N THR A 69 -0.68 13.35 4.20
CA THR A 69 -1.22 13.37 5.56
C THR A 69 -0.91 14.67 6.29
N ILE A 70 -1.94 15.28 6.90
CA ILE A 70 -1.79 16.51 7.71
C ILE A 70 -0.99 16.28 9.01
N LEU A 71 -0.81 15.02 9.42
CA LEU A 71 -0.08 14.66 10.63
C LEU A 71 1.41 14.36 10.38
N GLY A 72 1.82 14.27 9.10
CA GLY A 72 3.13 13.75 8.75
C GLY A 72 3.23 12.24 8.99
N THR A 73 4.29 11.63 8.48
CA THR A 73 4.52 10.19 8.62
C THR A 73 6.00 9.88 8.67
N SER A 74 6.37 8.77 9.30
CA SER A 74 7.73 8.24 9.28
C SER A 74 7.73 6.72 9.20
N ARG A 75 8.84 6.16 8.72
CA ARG A 75 9.08 4.72 8.72
C ARG A 75 9.85 4.34 9.98
N GLN A 76 9.19 3.58 10.85
CA GLN A 76 9.82 2.95 12.01
C GLN A 76 9.78 1.43 11.82
N PRO A 77 10.91 0.77 11.48
CA PRO A 77 10.93 -0.66 11.21
C PRO A 77 10.52 -1.47 12.46
N PHE A 78 9.52 -2.35 12.31
CA PHE A 78 9.02 -3.18 13.42
C PHE A 78 10.14 -3.96 14.13
N LYS A 79 11.13 -4.45 13.38
CA LYS A 79 12.29 -5.18 13.94
C LYS A 79 13.09 -4.39 14.97
N LEU A 80 13.05 -3.05 14.86
CA LEU A 80 13.81 -2.14 15.73
C LEU A 80 12.96 -1.56 16.85
N MET A 81 11.68 -1.95 17.00
CA MET A 81 10.80 -1.39 18.03
C MET A 81 11.22 -1.79 19.45
N ARG A 82 11.69 -3.04 19.64
CA ARG A 82 12.19 -3.53 20.94
C ARG A 82 13.70 -3.37 21.11
N VAL A 83 14.37 -2.76 20.14
CA VAL A 83 15.82 -2.54 20.22
C VAL A 83 16.04 -1.14 20.82
N ILE A 84 16.75 -1.10 21.95
CA ILE A 84 17.24 0.16 22.52
C ILE A 84 18.31 0.69 21.57
N ASP A 85 18.15 1.92 21.14
CA ASP A 85 19.09 2.55 20.21
C ASP A 85 20.36 3.10 20.91
N GLU A 86 21.29 3.59 20.12
CA GLU A 86 22.57 4.14 20.61
C GLU A 86 22.39 5.31 21.59
N ASN A 87 21.23 5.98 21.55
CA ASN A 87 20.86 7.08 22.48
C ASN A 87 20.10 6.55 23.70
N SER A 88 20.12 5.25 23.96
CA SER A 88 19.41 4.59 25.07
C SER A 88 17.90 4.78 25.07
N VAL A 89 17.29 4.97 23.89
CA VAL A 89 15.84 5.13 23.74
C VAL A 89 15.15 3.76 23.68
N ASP A 90 14.38 3.45 24.73
CA ASP A 90 13.40 2.38 24.72
C ASP A 90 12.09 2.86 24.07
N LYS A 91 11.93 2.56 22.78
CA LYS A 91 10.81 3.06 21.99
C LYS A 91 9.46 2.60 22.53
N VAL A 92 9.36 1.33 22.95
CA VAL A 92 8.09 0.77 23.45
C VAL A 92 7.72 1.43 24.78
N LYS A 93 8.68 1.54 25.69
CA LYS A 93 8.48 2.24 26.97
C LYS A 93 8.06 3.69 26.73
N ASN A 94 8.78 4.41 25.88
CA ASN A 94 8.48 5.83 25.60
C ASN A 94 7.07 6.01 24.99
N MET A 95 6.65 5.14 24.05
CA MET A 95 5.29 5.18 23.53
C MET A 95 4.23 4.97 24.61
N LYS A 96 4.45 4.04 25.53
CA LYS A 96 3.56 3.79 26.68
C LYS A 96 3.52 4.98 27.65
N ASP A 97 4.67 5.57 27.94
CA ASP A 97 4.77 6.71 28.85
C ASP A 97 4.08 7.95 28.25
N ASN A 98 4.28 8.22 26.97
CA ASN A 98 3.62 9.32 26.28
C ASN A 98 2.11 9.10 26.12
N TYR A 99 1.65 7.86 25.84
CA TYR A 99 0.23 7.51 25.87
C TYR A 99 -0.41 7.84 27.21
N LYS A 100 0.25 7.46 28.33
CA LYS A 100 -0.21 7.77 29.69
C LYS A 100 -0.15 9.26 30.00
N LYS A 101 0.93 9.96 29.60
CA LYS A 101 1.11 11.41 29.80
C LYS A 101 0.00 12.21 29.11
N MET A 102 -0.37 11.83 27.89
CA MET A 102 -1.51 12.41 27.16
C MET A 102 -2.87 11.98 27.75
N LYS A 103 -2.89 11.01 28.65
CA LYS A 103 -4.10 10.38 29.22
C LYS A 103 -5.05 9.87 28.12
N LEU A 104 -4.49 9.24 27.10
CA LEU A 104 -5.29 8.72 25.98
C LEU A 104 -6.20 7.56 26.43
N ASP A 105 -7.46 7.59 26.02
CA ASP A 105 -8.38 6.46 26.13
C ASP A 105 -8.17 5.42 25.02
N CYS A 106 -7.77 5.90 23.84
CA CYS A 106 -7.49 5.06 22.69
C CYS A 106 -6.50 5.73 21.72
N LEU A 107 -5.74 4.91 20.99
CA LEU A 107 -4.88 5.31 19.90
C LEU A 107 -5.43 4.76 18.58
N VAL A 108 -5.73 5.64 17.63
CA VAL A 108 -6.12 5.30 16.27
C VAL A 108 -4.88 5.33 15.38
N ILE A 109 -4.59 4.21 14.72
CA ILE A 109 -3.38 4.00 13.95
C ILE A 109 -3.72 3.72 12.49
N LEU A 110 -3.28 4.57 11.57
CA LEU A 110 -3.45 4.40 10.14
C LEU A 110 -2.14 3.93 9.51
N GLY A 111 -2.12 2.72 8.94
CA GLY A 111 -0.88 2.22 8.34
C GLY A 111 -0.98 0.88 7.64
N GLY A 112 0.10 0.54 6.93
CA GLY A 112 0.27 -0.73 6.21
C GLY A 112 0.73 -1.87 7.11
N ASN A 113 1.13 -2.98 6.51
CA ASN A 113 1.48 -4.24 7.17
C ASN A 113 2.48 -4.08 8.34
N GLY A 114 3.56 -3.33 8.13
CA GLY A 114 4.54 -3.06 9.19
C GLY A 114 3.95 -2.28 10.38
N THR A 115 3.08 -1.33 10.10
CA THR A 115 2.38 -0.52 11.10
C THR A 115 1.39 -1.36 11.91
N GLN A 116 0.68 -2.30 11.26
CA GLN A 116 -0.23 -3.23 11.94
C GLN A 116 0.50 -4.14 12.95
N LYS A 117 1.74 -4.56 12.64
CA LYS A 117 2.59 -5.31 13.60
C LYS A 117 2.89 -4.48 14.84
N THR A 118 3.23 -3.21 14.67
CA THR A 118 3.49 -2.31 15.82
C THR A 118 2.21 -1.98 16.58
N ALA A 119 1.07 -1.84 15.90
CA ALA A 119 -0.23 -1.65 16.53
C ALA A 119 -0.58 -2.87 17.43
N ASN A 120 -0.36 -4.09 16.93
CA ASN A 120 -0.54 -5.30 17.72
C ASN A 120 0.42 -5.37 18.91
N LEU A 121 1.68 -4.99 18.72
CA LEU A 121 2.65 -4.89 19.82
C LEU A 121 2.15 -3.96 20.93
N LEU A 122 1.64 -2.77 20.60
CA LEU A 122 1.10 -1.83 21.56
C LEU A 122 -0.15 -2.38 22.28
N ARG A 123 -1.00 -3.12 21.56
CA ARG A 123 -2.13 -3.87 22.15
C ARG A 123 -1.63 -4.89 23.18
N GLU A 124 -0.60 -5.68 22.86
CA GLU A 124 0.01 -6.65 23.79
C GLU A 124 0.63 -5.97 25.02
N GLU A 125 1.14 -4.76 24.86
CA GLU A 125 1.64 -3.91 25.95
C GLU A 125 0.53 -3.24 26.77
N GLY A 126 -0.75 -3.54 26.50
CA GLY A 126 -1.90 -3.08 27.27
C GLY A 126 -2.47 -1.74 26.86
N LEU A 127 -2.14 -1.22 25.67
CA LEU A 127 -2.74 0.00 25.16
C LEU A 127 -4.04 -0.29 24.41
N ASN A 128 -5.02 0.59 24.55
CA ASN A 128 -6.23 0.55 23.73
C ASN A 128 -5.91 1.10 22.34
N VAL A 129 -6.02 0.23 21.32
CA VAL A 129 -5.66 0.55 19.96
C VAL A 129 -6.80 0.16 19.02
N VAL A 130 -7.09 1.02 18.04
CA VAL A 130 -7.93 0.73 16.86
C VAL A 130 -7.10 1.09 15.64
N SER A 131 -7.09 0.25 14.60
CA SER A 131 -6.31 0.54 13.41
C SER A 131 -7.12 0.53 12.12
N LEU A 132 -6.58 1.23 11.11
CA LEU A 132 -7.16 1.32 9.77
C LEU A 132 -6.12 0.84 8.74
N PRO A 133 -6.54 -0.01 7.76
CA PRO A 133 -5.63 -0.56 6.76
C PRO A 133 -5.34 0.46 5.66
N LYS A 134 -4.14 1.03 5.69
CA LYS A 134 -3.65 2.06 4.79
C LYS A 134 -2.47 1.54 3.98
N THR A 135 -2.63 1.34 2.69
CA THR A 135 -1.54 1.09 1.75
C THR A 135 -2.04 1.15 0.31
N ILE A 136 -1.17 1.50 -0.62
CA ILE A 136 -1.43 1.36 -2.06
C ILE A 136 -1.25 -0.08 -2.55
N ASP A 137 -0.59 -0.93 -1.76
CA ASP A 137 -0.20 -2.29 -2.17
C ASP A 137 -1.33 -3.31 -2.00
N ASN A 138 -2.41 -2.97 -1.26
CA ASN A 138 -3.51 -3.88 -0.89
C ASN A 138 -3.05 -5.18 -0.22
N ASP A 139 -1.93 -5.13 0.52
CA ASP A 139 -1.22 -6.27 1.09
C ASP A 139 -1.59 -6.60 2.55
N VAL A 140 -2.52 -5.87 3.16
CA VAL A 140 -2.92 -6.06 4.56
C VAL A 140 -3.93 -7.18 4.66
N TRP A 141 -3.61 -8.19 5.48
CA TRP A 141 -4.50 -9.31 5.76
C TRP A 141 -5.75 -8.88 6.55
N GLY A 142 -6.88 -9.55 6.31
CA GLY A 142 -8.13 -9.31 7.04
C GLY A 142 -8.99 -8.18 6.46
N THR A 143 -8.65 -7.69 5.28
CA THR A 143 -9.48 -6.75 4.53
C THR A 143 -9.43 -7.05 3.03
N ASP A 144 -10.56 -6.97 2.36
CA ASP A 144 -10.62 -7.11 0.90
C ASP A 144 -9.92 -5.94 0.22
N MET A 145 -10.02 -4.74 0.81
CA MET A 145 -9.50 -3.51 0.22
C MET A 145 -8.86 -2.60 1.26
N THR A 146 -7.73 -2.00 0.90
CA THR A 146 -7.09 -0.93 1.66
C THR A 146 -7.34 0.41 0.98
N PHE A 147 -7.51 1.49 1.75
CA PHE A 147 -7.62 2.81 1.13
C PHE A 147 -6.25 3.29 0.62
N GLY A 148 -6.26 4.03 -0.48
CA GLY A 148 -5.10 4.42 -1.28
C GLY A 148 -4.85 3.50 -2.47
N PHE A 149 -5.34 2.27 -2.45
CA PHE A 149 -5.15 1.30 -3.53
C PHE A 149 -5.81 1.75 -4.83
N HIS A 150 -7.12 2.04 -4.82
CA HIS A 150 -7.82 2.43 -6.04
C HIS A 150 -7.32 3.75 -6.63
N SER A 151 -6.95 4.72 -5.80
CA SER A 151 -6.32 5.96 -6.27
C SER A 151 -4.99 5.69 -6.97
N SER A 152 -4.20 4.76 -6.45
CA SER A 152 -2.94 4.37 -7.06
C SER A 152 -3.13 3.57 -8.35
N VAL A 153 -4.15 2.68 -8.40
CA VAL A 153 -4.56 1.99 -9.64
C VAL A 153 -4.92 3.00 -10.72
N GLU A 154 -5.73 4.01 -10.39
CA GLU A 154 -6.14 5.05 -11.35
C GLU A 154 -4.93 5.81 -11.91
N ILE A 155 -3.97 6.19 -11.05
CA ILE A 155 -2.74 6.87 -11.50
C ILE A 155 -1.89 5.96 -12.39
N ALA A 156 -1.69 4.69 -12.01
CA ALA A 156 -0.93 3.74 -12.80
C ALA A 156 -1.60 3.46 -14.16
N THR A 157 -2.93 3.35 -14.18
CA THR A 157 -3.72 3.20 -15.41
C THR A 157 -3.56 4.41 -16.32
N ASN A 158 -3.65 5.63 -15.79
CA ASN A 158 -3.42 6.86 -16.56
C ASN A 158 -2.03 6.90 -17.21
N VAL A 159 -1.00 6.39 -16.51
CA VAL A 159 0.35 6.26 -17.10
C VAL A 159 0.33 5.29 -18.28
N LEU A 160 -0.30 4.12 -18.13
CA LEU A 160 -0.42 3.13 -19.21
C LEU A 160 -1.18 3.70 -20.41
N ASP A 161 -2.27 4.42 -20.18
CA ASP A 161 -3.05 5.10 -21.24
C ASP A 161 -2.21 6.11 -22.02
N CYS A 162 -1.40 6.91 -21.33
CA CYS A 162 -0.46 7.83 -21.97
C CYS A 162 0.61 7.08 -22.79
N ILE A 163 1.10 5.95 -22.29
CA ILE A 163 2.09 5.12 -22.99
C ILE A 163 1.49 4.47 -24.23
N HIS A 164 0.22 4.05 -24.22
CA HIS A 164 -0.46 3.46 -25.39
C HIS A 164 -0.35 4.34 -26.63
N THR A 165 -0.55 5.63 -26.51
CA THR A 165 -0.54 6.56 -27.65
C THR A 165 0.84 6.66 -28.31
N THR A 166 1.90 6.75 -27.50
CA THR A 166 3.28 6.81 -28.04
C THR A 166 3.77 5.44 -28.50
N ALA A 167 3.41 4.36 -27.81
CA ALA A 167 3.74 3.00 -28.21
C ALA A 167 3.15 2.67 -29.60
N THR A 168 1.89 3.03 -29.84
CA THR A 168 1.21 2.87 -31.12
C THR A 168 1.90 3.67 -32.23
N SER A 169 2.25 4.93 -31.96
CA SER A 169 2.86 5.82 -32.96
C SER A 169 4.23 5.34 -33.44
N HIS A 170 5.01 4.71 -32.58
CA HIS A 170 6.38 4.30 -32.88
C HIS A 170 6.58 2.80 -33.10
N GLY A 171 5.57 1.97 -32.83
CA GLY A 171 5.70 0.51 -32.92
C GLY A 171 6.68 -0.07 -31.91
N ARG A 172 6.68 0.44 -30.67
CA ARG A 172 7.64 0.09 -29.61
C ARG A 172 7.07 -0.85 -28.56
N ILE A 173 7.96 -1.53 -27.87
CA ILE A 173 7.63 -2.27 -26.63
C ILE A 173 7.92 -1.33 -25.44
N PHE A 174 6.95 -1.18 -24.55
CA PHE A 174 7.11 -0.44 -23.31
C PHE A 174 7.04 -1.36 -22.09
N CYS A 175 8.05 -1.30 -21.22
CA CYS A 175 8.05 -1.92 -19.91
C CYS A 175 7.77 -0.83 -18.86
N VAL A 176 6.62 -0.91 -18.20
CA VAL A 176 6.17 0.08 -17.21
C VAL A 176 6.25 -0.55 -15.82
N GLU A 177 7.11 0.00 -14.95
CA GLU A 177 7.24 -0.49 -13.58
C GLU A 177 6.13 0.06 -12.70
N ILE A 178 5.43 -0.82 -12.03
CA ILE A 178 4.31 -0.48 -11.13
C ILE A 178 4.67 -0.91 -9.71
N MET A 179 4.41 -0.03 -8.74
CA MET A 179 4.62 -0.30 -7.31
C MET A 179 3.73 -1.46 -6.84
N GLY A 180 3.91 -1.93 -5.63
CA GLY A 180 3.19 -3.05 -5.03
C GLY A 180 4.06 -3.82 -4.03
N HIS A 181 5.30 -3.40 -3.86
CA HIS A 181 6.30 -3.97 -2.97
C HIS A 181 6.49 -5.49 -3.18
N LYS A 182 5.81 -6.33 -2.40
CA LYS A 182 5.97 -7.81 -2.44
C LYS A 182 4.78 -8.53 -3.04
N VAL A 183 3.75 -7.80 -3.44
CA VAL A 183 2.50 -8.37 -3.95
C VAL A 183 2.12 -7.71 -5.26
N GLY A 184 1.37 -8.42 -6.07
CA GLY A 184 1.02 -8.03 -7.43
C GLY A 184 -0.35 -7.37 -7.60
N TRP A 185 -1.05 -6.99 -6.53
CA TRP A 185 -2.39 -6.42 -6.65
C TRP A 185 -2.44 -5.16 -7.52
N LEU A 186 -1.53 -4.21 -7.26
CA LEU A 186 -1.52 -2.94 -7.98
C LEU A 186 -1.17 -3.11 -9.47
N PRO A 187 -0.08 -3.81 -9.85
CA PRO A 187 0.22 -4.06 -11.26
C PRO A 187 -0.82 -4.95 -11.96
N LEU A 188 -1.49 -5.87 -11.25
CA LEU A 188 -2.58 -6.66 -11.81
C LEU A 188 -3.75 -5.78 -12.24
N TYR A 189 -4.27 -4.98 -11.31
CA TYR A 189 -5.42 -4.12 -11.57
C TYR A 189 -5.10 -3.03 -12.60
N ALA A 190 -3.97 -2.36 -12.45
CA ALA A 190 -3.54 -1.33 -13.39
C ALA A 190 -3.24 -1.91 -14.79
N GLY A 191 -2.61 -3.08 -14.85
CA GLY A 191 -2.29 -3.76 -16.10
C GLY A 191 -3.54 -4.19 -16.87
N ILE A 192 -4.54 -4.75 -16.18
CA ILE A 192 -5.84 -5.10 -16.81
C ILE A 192 -6.54 -3.82 -17.27
N ALA A 193 -6.68 -2.83 -16.38
CA ALA A 193 -7.39 -1.59 -16.67
C ALA A 193 -6.71 -0.76 -17.79
N GLY A 194 -5.38 -0.75 -17.83
CA GLY A 194 -4.59 -0.04 -18.84
C GLY A 194 -4.29 -0.88 -20.10
N GLY A 195 -4.90 -2.07 -20.25
CA GLY A 195 -4.77 -2.88 -21.45
C GLY A 195 -3.35 -3.38 -21.73
N ALA A 196 -2.59 -3.74 -20.69
CA ALA A 196 -1.27 -4.34 -20.85
C ALA A 196 -1.37 -5.72 -21.55
N ASP A 197 -0.40 -6.02 -22.37
CA ASP A 197 -0.31 -7.30 -23.10
C ASP A 197 0.38 -8.39 -22.27
N VAL A 198 1.24 -7.96 -21.37
CA VAL A 198 1.95 -8.82 -20.39
C VAL A 198 1.86 -8.17 -19.02
N ILE A 199 1.54 -8.93 -17.97
CA ILE A 199 1.54 -8.48 -16.57
C ILE A 199 2.46 -9.41 -15.79
N LEU A 200 3.52 -8.86 -15.18
CA LEU A 200 4.47 -9.63 -14.38
C LEU A 200 4.27 -9.37 -12.90
N LEU A 201 3.98 -10.43 -12.14
CA LEU A 201 3.65 -10.40 -10.72
C LEU A 201 4.71 -11.12 -9.87
N PRO A 202 4.91 -10.72 -8.61
CA PRO A 202 5.78 -11.47 -7.70
C PRO A 202 5.29 -12.91 -7.44
N GLU A 203 3.97 -13.12 -7.50
CA GLU A 203 3.32 -14.41 -7.22
C GLU A 203 3.43 -15.41 -8.38
N ILE A 204 3.72 -14.92 -9.60
CA ILE A 204 3.86 -15.74 -10.80
C ILE A 204 5.26 -15.50 -11.37
N PRO A 205 6.25 -16.35 -11.03
CA PRO A 205 7.62 -16.20 -11.54
C PRO A 205 7.68 -16.33 -13.06
N TYR A 206 8.22 -15.31 -13.72
CA TYR A 206 8.28 -15.24 -15.16
C TYR A 206 9.47 -16.01 -15.76
N ASP A 207 9.29 -16.43 -17.00
CA ASP A 207 10.28 -16.97 -17.89
C ASP A 207 10.50 -15.97 -19.04
N ILE A 208 11.72 -15.48 -19.19
CA ILE A 208 12.04 -14.42 -20.16
C ILE A 208 11.78 -14.87 -21.60
N ASP A 209 12.04 -16.16 -21.91
CA ASP A 209 11.86 -16.70 -23.27
C ASP A 209 10.37 -16.84 -23.60
N LYS A 210 9.51 -17.11 -22.62
CA LYS A 210 8.05 -17.10 -22.82
C LYS A 210 7.52 -15.69 -23.05
N ILE A 211 8.06 -14.69 -22.37
CA ILE A 211 7.71 -13.28 -22.62
C ILE A 211 8.12 -12.91 -24.06
N ALA A 212 9.36 -13.19 -24.46
CA ALA A 212 9.85 -12.92 -25.81
C ALA A 212 8.98 -13.59 -26.87
N LYS A 213 8.64 -14.88 -26.70
CA LYS A 213 7.72 -15.59 -27.58
C LYS A 213 6.34 -14.96 -27.67
N THR A 214 5.80 -14.47 -26.55
CA THR A 214 4.52 -13.74 -26.54
C THR A 214 4.60 -12.47 -27.39
N LEU A 215 5.68 -11.70 -27.26
CA LEU A 215 5.93 -10.48 -28.02
C LEU A 215 6.07 -10.77 -29.52
N ASP A 216 6.85 -11.80 -29.90
CA ASP A 216 7.03 -12.21 -31.28
C ASP A 216 5.70 -12.67 -31.90
N ASN A 217 4.91 -13.48 -31.20
CA ASN A 217 3.60 -13.91 -31.67
C ASN A 217 2.66 -12.73 -31.93
N ARG A 218 2.75 -11.67 -31.11
CA ARG A 218 1.96 -10.45 -31.32
C ARG A 218 2.36 -9.75 -32.62
N ILE A 219 3.67 -9.65 -32.89
CA ILE A 219 4.20 -9.04 -34.10
C ILE A 219 3.73 -9.85 -35.35
N VAL A 220 3.87 -11.19 -35.31
CA VAL A 220 3.40 -12.09 -36.38
C VAL A 220 1.89 -11.91 -36.65
N ASN A 221 1.11 -11.66 -35.58
CA ASN A 221 -0.32 -11.38 -35.70
C ASN A 221 -0.65 -9.90 -36.00
N GLY A 222 0.33 -9.12 -36.51
CA GLY A 222 0.14 -7.75 -37.01
C GLY A 222 0.05 -6.66 -35.91
N LYS A 223 0.36 -6.99 -34.66
CA LYS A 223 0.42 -5.99 -33.57
C LYS A 223 1.78 -5.30 -33.60
N LYS A 224 1.79 -3.98 -33.78
CA LYS A 224 3.02 -3.20 -33.95
C LYS A 224 3.72 -2.82 -32.64
N PHE A 225 3.01 -2.82 -31.51
CA PHE A 225 3.52 -2.43 -30.21
C PHE A 225 3.08 -3.41 -29.12
N SER A 226 3.71 -3.37 -27.98
CA SER A 226 3.30 -4.11 -26.77
C SER A 226 3.60 -3.33 -25.51
N ILE A 227 2.75 -3.51 -24.50
CA ILE A 227 2.91 -2.89 -23.17
C ILE A 227 3.00 -4.00 -22.13
N LEU A 228 4.07 -3.92 -21.32
CA LEU A 228 4.30 -4.79 -20.19
C LEU A 228 4.08 -4.01 -18.89
N ALA A 229 3.15 -4.42 -18.06
CA ALA A 229 2.99 -3.93 -16.69
C ALA A 229 3.83 -4.82 -15.76
N VAL A 230 4.89 -4.26 -15.19
CA VAL A 230 5.90 -5.02 -14.43
C VAL A 230 5.85 -4.62 -12.96
N ALA A 231 5.49 -5.54 -12.07
CA ALA A 231 5.60 -5.29 -10.65
C ALA A 231 7.05 -4.99 -10.23
N GLU A 232 7.29 -3.99 -9.38
CA GLU A 232 8.62 -3.72 -8.82
C GLU A 232 9.22 -4.93 -8.07
N GLY A 233 8.36 -5.82 -7.62
CA GLY A 233 8.70 -7.08 -6.95
C GLY A 233 8.69 -8.32 -7.84
N ALA A 234 8.50 -8.21 -9.16
CA ALA A 234 8.47 -9.35 -10.08
C ALA A 234 9.74 -10.21 -9.98
N LEU A 235 9.57 -11.52 -10.12
CA LEU A 235 10.64 -12.53 -9.96
C LEU A 235 10.76 -13.34 -11.24
N SER A 236 12.00 -13.60 -11.68
CA SER A 236 12.22 -14.68 -12.67
C SER A 236 12.09 -16.05 -12.01
N LYS A 237 11.94 -17.12 -12.81
CA LYS A 237 11.93 -18.52 -12.31
C LYS A 237 13.22 -18.86 -11.56
N GLU A 238 14.37 -18.37 -12.04
CA GLU A 238 15.67 -18.56 -11.40
C GLU A 238 15.71 -17.88 -10.03
N GLU A 239 15.22 -16.64 -9.93
CA GLU A 239 15.16 -15.91 -8.66
C GLU A 239 14.21 -16.55 -7.67
N ALA A 240 13.06 -17.05 -8.13
CA ALA A 240 12.09 -17.76 -7.29
C ALA A 240 12.65 -19.07 -6.72
N ALA A 241 13.57 -19.74 -7.43
CA ALA A 241 14.25 -20.94 -6.97
C ALA A 241 15.37 -20.66 -5.95
N MET A 242 15.80 -19.40 -5.78
CA MET A 242 16.88 -19.05 -4.86
C MET A 242 16.46 -19.15 -3.39
N LYS A 243 17.42 -19.48 -2.53
CA LYS A 243 17.23 -19.29 -1.08
C LYS A 243 17.07 -17.79 -0.77
N LYS A 244 16.22 -17.47 0.19
CA LYS A 244 15.90 -16.07 0.58
C LYS A 244 17.13 -15.18 0.84
N LYS A 245 18.22 -15.75 1.39
CA LYS A 245 19.47 -15.01 1.64
C LYS A 245 20.18 -14.68 0.33
N ASP A 246 20.27 -15.63 -0.56
CA ASP A 246 20.97 -15.48 -1.86
C ASP A 246 20.19 -14.54 -2.80
N PHE A 247 18.88 -14.66 -2.81
CA PHE A 247 18.00 -13.70 -3.52
C PHE A 247 18.22 -12.26 -3.04
N LYS A 248 18.25 -12.04 -1.72
CA LYS A 248 18.49 -10.69 -1.18
C LYS A 248 19.84 -10.13 -1.58
N LYS A 249 20.87 -10.99 -1.59
CA LYS A 249 22.21 -10.62 -2.02
C LYS A 249 22.23 -10.27 -3.51
N ALA A 250 21.67 -11.14 -4.35
CA ALA A 250 21.58 -10.91 -5.80
C ALA A 250 20.85 -9.59 -6.14
N ARG A 251 19.73 -9.31 -5.44
CA ARG A 251 18.98 -8.04 -5.63
C ARG A 251 19.75 -6.81 -5.14
N ALA A 252 20.52 -6.92 -4.06
CA ALA A 252 21.36 -5.81 -3.55
C ALA A 252 22.57 -5.53 -4.45
N GLU A 253 23.08 -6.54 -5.14
CA GLU A 253 24.22 -6.45 -6.07
C GLU A 253 23.78 -6.23 -7.53
N MET A 254 22.49 -6.10 -7.79
CA MET A 254 21.94 -5.88 -9.12
C MET A 254 22.45 -4.56 -9.71
N LYS A 255 23.03 -4.61 -10.91
CA LYS A 255 23.60 -3.44 -11.60
C LYS A 255 22.57 -2.44 -12.12
N TYR A 256 21.32 -2.86 -12.21
CA TYR A 256 20.21 -2.05 -12.72
C TYR A 256 19.52 -1.29 -11.58
N PRO A 257 19.00 -0.07 -11.83
CA PRO A 257 18.30 0.71 -10.80
C PRO A 257 17.01 0.06 -10.33
N SER A 258 16.37 -0.76 -11.17
CA SER A 258 15.18 -1.54 -10.82
C SER A 258 15.02 -2.76 -11.74
N ILE A 259 14.03 -3.62 -11.42
CA ILE A 259 13.79 -4.88 -12.16
C ILE A 259 13.40 -4.62 -13.61
N VAL A 260 12.66 -3.57 -13.90
CA VAL A 260 12.18 -3.26 -15.25
C VAL A 260 13.32 -2.96 -16.22
N TYR A 261 14.41 -2.33 -15.75
CA TYR A 261 15.59 -2.08 -16.59
C TYR A 261 16.33 -3.36 -16.92
N ARG A 262 16.46 -4.29 -15.96
CA ARG A 262 17.03 -5.61 -16.20
C ARG A 262 16.18 -6.38 -17.21
N LEU A 263 14.88 -6.43 -17.01
CA LEU A 263 13.94 -7.10 -17.92
C LEU A 263 14.05 -6.55 -19.34
N ALA A 264 14.12 -5.23 -19.49
CA ALA A 264 14.24 -4.58 -20.79
C ALA A 264 15.55 -4.95 -21.49
N ASP A 265 16.67 -5.01 -20.78
CA ASP A 265 17.96 -5.41 -21.32
C ASP A 265 17.99 -6.89 -21.72
N GLU A 266 17.43 -7.78 -20.89
CA GLU A 266 17.28 -9.20 -21.19
C GLU A 266 16.39 -9.45 -22.42
N LEU A 267 15.30 -8.69 -22.58
CA LEU A 267 14.42 -8.78 -23.75
C LEU A 267 15.06 -8.20 -25.03
N ALA A 268 15.87 -7.14 -24.91
CA ALA A 268 16.51 -6.50 -26.09
C ALA A 268 17.39 -7.46 -26.90
N SER A 269 17.90 -8.53 -26.28
CA SER A 269 18.67 -9.56 -26.97
C SER A 269 17.80 -10.66 -27.63
N ARG A 270 16.47 -10.60 -27.48
CA ARG A 270 15.52 -11.64 -27.90
C ARG A 270 14.45 -11.17 -28.87
N VAL A 271 14.20 -9.85 -28.93
CA VAL A 271 13.18 -9.26 -29.80
C VAL A 271 13.77 -8.13 -30.63
N ASP A 272 13.27 -7.93 -31.84
CA ASP A 272 13.79 -6.90 -32.76
C ASP A 272 13.23 -5.50 -32.48
N ASN A 273 12.10 -5.38 -31.77
CA ASN A 273 11.49 -4.10 -31.49
C ASN A 273 12.28 -3.28 -30.48
N GLU A 274 12.30 -1.97 -30.68
CA GLU A 274 12.84 -1.04 -29.71
C GLU A 274 12.10 -1.08 -28.40
N ILE A 275 12.80 -1.32 -27.29
CA ILE A 275 12.24 -1.37 -25.95
C ILE A 275 12.46 -0.05 -25.21
N ARG A 276 11.44 0.44 -24.54
CA ARG A 276 11.47 1.61 -23.68
C ARG A 276 11.01 1.26 -22.28
N VAL A 277 11.55 1.96 -21.30
CA VAL A 277 11.20 1.79 -19.88
C VAL A 277 10.51 3.06 -19.39
N CYS A 278 9.46 2.87 -18.60
CA CYS A 278 8.79 3.92 -17.84
C CYS A 278 8.68 3.52 -16.37
N VAL A 279 9.14 4.38 -15.47
CA VAL A 279 9.08 4.17 -14.03
C VAL A 279 8.36 5.35 -13.39
N PRO A 280 7.03 5.30 -13.23
CA PRO A 280 6.26 6.39 -12.60
C PRO A 280 6.63 6.61 -11.13
N GLY A 281 7.07 5.55 -10.44
CA GLY A 281 7.57 5.64 -9.07
C GLY A 281 6.57 6.27 -8.10
N HIS A 282 7.01 7.27 -7.34
CA HIS A 282 6.20 7.91 -6.29
C HIS A 282 5.01 8.72 -6.79
N PHE A 283 4.86 8.97 -8.10
CA PHE A 283 3.61 9.50 -8.66
C PHE A 283 2.40 8.68 -8.22
N GLN A 284 2.56 7.35 -8.11
CA GLN A 284 1.51 6.42 -7.70
C GLN A 284 1.03 6.64 -6.25
N ARG A 285 1.77 7.39 -5.42
CA ARG A 285 1.41 7.73 -4.03
C ARG A 285 0.80 9.11 -3.89
N GLY A 286 0.89 9.96 -4.90
CA GLY A 286 0.56 11.38 -4.85
C GLY A 286 -0.87 11.69 -5.30
N GLY A 287 -1.22 12.96 -5.20
CA GLY A 287 -2.49 13.49 -5.69
C GLY A 287 -3.68 13.29 -4.74
N SER A 288 -4.84 13.71 -5.21
CA SER A 288 -6.11 13.58 -4.49
C SER A 288 -6.60 12.12 -4.48
N PRO A 289 -7.25 11.66 -3.40
CA PRO A 289 -7.91 10.36 -3.41
C PRO A 289 -9.07 10.32 -4.42
N CYS A 290 -9.20 9.21 -5.14
CA CYS A 290 -10.34 8.96 -6.01
C CYS A 290 -11.64 8.82 -5.20
N ALA A 291 -12.79 8.85 -5.87
CA ALA A 291 -14.09 8.79 -5.21
C ALA A 291 -14.26 7.53 -4.36
N TYR A 292 -13.79 6.38 -4.86
CA TYR A 292 -13.84 5.11 -4.12
C TYR A 292 -13.09 5.20 -2.78
N ASP A 293 -11.85 5.67 -2.81
CA ASP A 293 -11.03 5.78 -1.60
C ASP A 293 -11.57 6.82 -0.61
N ARG A 294 -12.18 7.92 -1.08
CA ARG A 294 -12.85 8.89 -0.19
C ARG A 294 -14.01 8.24 0.57
N VAL A 295 -14.83 7.45 -0.12
CA VAL A 295 -15.96 6.73 0.49
C VAL A 295 -15.46 5.64 1.45
N LEU A 296 -14.51 4.81 1.02
CA LEU A 296 -13.93 3.74 1.85
C LEU A 296 -13.26 4.31 3.11
N SER A 297 -12.43 5.36 2.95
CA SER A 297 -11.78 6.07 4.05
C SER A 297 -12.78 6.63 5.07
N THR A 298 -13.88 7.23 4.57
CA THR A 298 -14.95 7.75 5.44
C THR A 298 -15.63 6.61 6.20
N ARG A 299 -15.94 5.49 5.54
CA ARG A 299 -16.55 4.31 6.16
C ARG A 299 -15.64 3.70 7.23
N PHE A 300 -14.34 3.58 6.95
CA PHE A 300 -13.36 3.09 7.93
C PHE A 300 -13.23 4.03 9.12
N GLY A 301 -13.18 5.35 8.87
CA GLY A 301 -13.11 6.35 9.95
C GLY A 301 -14.32 6.29 10.89
N ALA A 302 -15.52 6.22 10.33
CA ALA A 302 -16.76 6.10 11.10
C ALA A 302 -16.82 4.77 11.89
N ALA A 303 -16.36 3.68 11.30
CA ALA A 303 -16.30 2.38 11.99
C ALA A 303 -15.28 2.39 13.13
N ALA A 304 -14.13 3.05 12.97
CA ALA A 304 -13.17 3.20 14.05
C ALA A 304 -13.74 3.98 15.24
N ALA A 305 -14.48 5.07 15.00
CA ALA A 305 -15.19 5.81 16.05
C ALA A 305 -16.22 4.94 16.77
N ARG A 306 -16.96 4.11 16.04
CA ARG A 306 -17.91 3.13 16.62
C ARG A 306 -17.20 2.12 17.54
N LEU A 307 -16.06 1.55 17.10
CA LEU A 307 -15.28 0.64 17.94
C LEU A 307 -14.80 1.33 19.24
N ILE A 308 -14.43 2.60 19.15
CA ILE A 308 -14.02 3.41 20.32
C ILE A 308 -15.20 3.61 21.28
N ARG A 309 -16.40 3.97 20.76
CA ARG A 309 -17.63 4.10 21.54
C ARG A 309 -17.97 2.80 22.28
N GLU A 310 -17.89 1.68 21.59
CA GLU A 310 -18.20 0.34 22.11
C GLU A 310 -17.06 -0.23 22.97
N LYS A 311 -15.94 0.48 23.13
CA LYS A 311 -14.72 0.02 23.81
C LYS A 311 -14.19 -1.31 23.24
N ASN A 312 -14.44 -1.56 21.98
CA ASN A 312 -13.98 -2.75 21.24
C ASN A 312 -12.59 -2.52 20.65
N TYR A 313 -11.59 -2.45 21.53
CA TYR A 313 -10.20 -2.17 21.19
C TYR A 313 -9.45 -3.43 20.73
N GLY A 314 -8.26 -3.25 20.21
CA GLY A 314 -7.39 -4.33 19.73
C GLY A 314 -7.76 -4.84 18.34
N ASN A 315 -8.56 -4.10 17.60
CA ASN A 315 -9.05 -4.46 16.27
C ASN A 315 -8.58 -3.49 15.20
N MET A 316 -8.42 -4.01 13.99
CA MET A 316 -8.38 -3.26 12.75
C MET A 316 -9.80 -3.22 12.16
N VAL A 317 -10.21 -2.08 11.59
CA VAL A 317 -11.41 -2.04 10.76
C VAL A 317 -11.08 -2.64 9.40
N GLY A 318 -11.79 -3.68 8.99
CA GLY A 318 -11.60 -4.36 7.70
C GLY A 318 -12.86 -4.28 6.83
N LEU A 319 -12.69 -4.28 5.51
CA LEU A 319 -13.77 -4.52 4.55
C LEU A 319 -13.77 -6.02 4.24
N VAL A 320 -14.86 -6.71 4.52
CA VAL A 320 -15.02 -8.15 4.25
C VAL A 320 -16.39 -8.39 3.63
N ASN A 321 -16.41 -8.91 2.41
CA ASN A 321 -17.65 -9.15 1.65
C ASN A 321 -18.55 -7.89 1.61
N GLY A 322 -17.98 -6.72 1.33
CA GLY A 322 -18.68 -5.44 1.22
C GLY A 322 -19.08 -4.78 2.55
N LYS A 323 -18.85 -5.45 3.69
CA LYS A 323 -19.19 -4.94 5.04
C LYS A 323 -17.94 -4.52 5.80
N ILE A 324 -18.06 -3.45 6.60
CA ILE A 324 -16.99 -3.05 7.52
C ILE A 324 -17.16 -3.83 8.83
N VAL A 325 -16.11 -4.57 9.18
CA VAL A 325 -16.08 -5.45 10.37
C VAL A 325 -14.82 -5.20 11.20
N PRO A 326 -14.86 -5.47 12.52
CA PRO A 326 -13.65 -5.53 13.33
C PRO A 326 -12.86 -6.81 13.02
N VAL A 327 -11.55 -6.69 12.84
CA VAL A 327 -10.63 -7.82 12.65
C VAL A 327 -9.55 -7.76 13.74
N PRO A 328 -9.39 -8.80 14.57
CA PRO A 328 -8.40 -8.78 15.64
C PRO A 328 -6.99 -8.51 15.12
N LEU A 329 -6.27 -7.56 15.73
CA LEU A 329 -4.90 -7.21 15.33
C LEU A 329 -3.94 -8.42 15.42
N SER A 330 -4.21 -9.37 16.32
CA SER A 330 -3.46 -10.63 16.42
C SER A 330 -3.59 -11.51 15.17
N GLU A 331 -4.69 -11.39 14.43
CA GLU A 331 -4.90 -12.14 13.18
C GLU A 331 -4.31 -11.44 11.97
N VAL A 332 -4.18 -10.10 12.03
CA VAL A 332 -3.62 -9.26 10.96
C VAL A 332 -2.09 -9.25 11.01
N ALA A 333 -1.53 -9.10 12.22
CA ALA A 333 -0.12 -8.85 12.40
C ALA A 333 0.76 -10.01 11.88
N GLY A 334 1.61 -9.71 10.93
CA GLY A 334 2.59 -10.68 10.40
C GLY A 334 2.11 -11.48 9.20
N LYS A 335 0.84 -11.41 8.84
CA LYS A 335 0.31 -12.02 7.62
C LYS A 335 0.39 -11.05 6.44
N LEU A 336 0.55 -11.61 5.26
CA LEU A 336 0.61 -10.85 4.00
C LEU A 336 -0.53 -11.34 3.11
N LYS A 337 -1.29 -10.40 2.53
CA LYS A 337 -2.32 -10.70 1.54
C LYS A 337 -1.70 -10.65 0.15
N THR A 338 -1.31 -11.81 -0.37
CA THR A 338 -0.80 -11.99 -1.74
C THR A 338 -1.94 -12.16 -2.73
N VAL A 339 -1.65 -11.98 -4.02
CA VAL A 339 -2.59 -12.29 -5.11
C VAL A 339 -2.71 -13.82 -5.25
N PRO A 340 -3.90 -14.42 -5.09
CA PRO A 340 -4.08 -15.83 -5.42
C PRO A 340 -3.89 -16.03 -6.93
N VAL A 341 -3.07 -17.00 -7.32
CA VAL A 341 -2.75 -17.24 -8.74
C VAL A 341 -3.94 -17.75 -9.56
N ASP A 342 -4.98 -18.16 -8.89
CA ASP A 342 -6.26 -18.65 -9.43
C ASP A 342 -7.42 -17.66 -9.17
N CYS A 343 -7.15 -16.40 -8.81
CA CYS A 343 -8.21 -15.40 -8.63
C CYS A 343 -8.87 -15.04 -9.97
N GLU A 344 -10.11 -14.55 -9.87
CA GLU A 344 -10.94 -14.24 -11.04
C GLU A 344 -10.27 -13.23 -11.98
N GLU A 345 -9.57 -12.24 -11.43
CA GLU A 345 -8.88 -11.23 -12.22
C GLU A 345 -7.76 -11.83 -13.09
N ILE A 346 -6.98 -12.79 -12.56
CA ILE A 346 -5.94 -13.47 -13.34
C ILE A 346 -6.58 -14.38 -14.39
N LEU A 347 -7.64 -15.11 -14.04
CA LEU A 347 -8.35 -15.98 -14.98
C LEU A 347 -8.93 -15.16 -16.14
N ALA A 348 -9.66 -14.09 -15.84
CA ALA A 348 -10.22 -13.20 -16.85
C ALA A 348 -9.14 -12.56 -17.74
N ALA A 349 -8.01 -12.12 -17.15
CA ALA A 349 -6.89 -11.58 -17.90
C ALA A 349 -6.31 -12.61 -18.90
N ARG A 350 -6.16 -13.88 -18.48
CA ARG A 350 -5.70 -14.96 -19.37
C ARG A 350 -6.69 -15.27 -20.49
N GLU A 351 -7.99 -15.26 -20.19
CA GLU A 351 -9.05 -15.51 -21.18
C GLU A 351 -9.07 -14.48 -22.31
N ILE A 352 -8.69 -13.24 -22.04
CA ILE A 352 -8.56 -12.19 -23.07
C ILE A 352 -7.16 -12.12 -23.71
N GLY A 353 -6.26 -13.05 -23.37
CA GLY A 353 -4.96 -13.21 -23.99
C GLY A 353 -3.81 -12.43 -23.35
N ILE A 354 -3.98 -11.90 -22.13
CA ILE A 354 -2.88 -11.29 -21.37
C ILE A 354 -1.95 -12.39 -20.85
N SER A 355 -0.64 -12.24 -21.12
CA SER A 355 0.39 -13.17 -20.64
C SER A 355 0.90 -12.76 -19.26
N PHE A 356 1.20 -13.75 -18.41
CA PHE A 356 1.92 -13.54 -17.15
C PHE A 356 3.39 -13.99 -17.21
N GLY A 357 3.85 -14.41 -18.40
CA GLY A 357 5.23 -14.85 -18.63
C GLY A 357 5.55 -16.24 -18.06
N ASP A 358 4.57 -17.06 -17.69
CA ASP A 358 4.71 -18.37 -17.04
C ASP A 358 4.57 -19.58 -17.96
#